data_4ec624c8307639bf84e9b07d292888f2
#
_entry.id   4ec624c8307639bf84e9b07d292888f2
#
_cell.length_a   1.000
_cell.length_b   1.000
_cell.length_c   1.000
_cell.angle_alpha   90.00
_cell.angle_beta   90.00
_cell.angle_gamma   90.00
#
_symmetry.space_group_name_H-M   'P 1'
#
loop_
_entity.id
_entity.type
_entity.pdbx_description
1 polymer ?
#
loop_
_entity_poly.entity_id
_entity_poly.type
_entity_poly.pdbx_seq_one_letter_code
_entity_poly.pdbx_strand_id
1 'polypeptide(L)'
;GITIKCLDQIKDFPGARTYLFKLISQYGYNAVQSDEILESESTGALWKSASHVATKYHDKLIVKNICSSEFDDIVISHSGIFEMYNGHKLEISKQKKVLFEKSKSIEYIDGDLVQYPLTVRRWKHGDRMCPLGMKGNSKKIQDILTDEKINRLDKEKCLVLCSRDKIIWLMNIRLD
;
A
#
# COMPACT_ATOMS: atom_id res chain seq x y z
N GLY A 1 6.64 1.86 13.63
CA GLY A 1 6.58 0.44 13.32
C GLY A 1 7.96 -0.15 13.08
N ILE A 2 8.06 -1.47 13.09
CA ILE A 2 9.29 -2.21 12.85
C ILE A 2 9.08 -3.28 11.78
N THR A 3 10.19 -3.72 11.20
CA THR A 3 10.24 -4.93 10.37
C THR A 3 11.31 -5.86 10.92
N ILE A 4 10.90 -7.05 11.35
CA ILE A 4 11.80 -8.13 11.79
C ILE A 4 12.04 -9.02 10.57
N LYS A 5 13.29 -9.17 10.16
CA LYS A 5 13.71 -10.03 9.05
C LYS A 5 14.16 -11.40 9.59
N CYS A 6 14.21 -12.39 8.71
CA CYS A 6 14.68 -13.75 9.01
C CYS A 6 13.86 -14.42 10.12
N LEU A 7 12.53 -14.22 10.12
CA LEU A 7 11.65 -14.80 11.13
C LEU A 7 11.75 -16.33 11.17
N ASP A 8 11.88 -16.96 10.00
CA ASP A 8 11.98 -18.42 9.89
C ASP A 8 13.30 -18.95 10.49
N GLN A 9 14.39 -18.17 10.42
CA GLN A 9 15.67 -18.54 11.08
C GLN A 9 15.61 -18.37 12.60
N ILE A 10 14.83 -17.36 13.07
CA ILE A 10 14.62 -17.14 14.51
C ILE A 10 13.87 -18.33 15.12
N LYS A 11 12.98 -18.96 14.38
CA LYS A 11 12.14 -20.07 14.84
C LYS A 11 12.95 -21.26 15.40
N ASP A 12 14.07 -21.54 14.78
CA ASP A 12 14.94 -22.66 15.14
C ASP A 12 15.94 -22.33 16.26
N PHE A 13 15.95 -21.08 16.72
CA PHE A 13 16.89 -20.63 17.75
C PHE A 13 16.42 -20.99 19.17
N PRO A 14 17.28 -21.50 20.06
CA PRO A 14 16.94 -21.70 21.45
C PRO A 14 16.46 -20.39 22.10
N GLY A 15 15.23 -20.38 22.61
CA GLY A 15 14.62 -19.17 23.21
C GLY A 15 13.94 -18.23 22.22
N ALA A 16 13.71 -18.64 20.99
CA ALA A 16 13.01 -17.87 19.94
C ALA A 16 11.73 -17.20 20.42
N ARG A 17 10.89 -17.93 21.17
CA ARG A 17 9.63 -17.43 21.76
C ARG A 17 9.87 -16.23 22.67
N THR A 18 10.80 -16.36 23.60
CA THR A 18 11.16 -15.27 24.53
C THR A 18 11.78 -14.08 23.80
N TYR A 19 12.60 -14.35 22.81
CA TYR A 19 13.24 -13.30 22.02
C TYR A 19 12.20 -12.51 21.21
N LEU A 20 11.33 -13.19 20.46
CA LEU A 20 10.30 -12.52 19.70
C LEU A 20 9.33 -11.76 20.62
N PHE A 21 8.90 -12.37 21.71
CA PHE A 21 8.04 -11.70 22.69
C PHE A 21 8.66 -10.41 23.21
N LYS A 22 9.94 -10.41 23.60
CA LYS A 22 10.64 -9.20 24.04
C LYS A 22 10.67 -8.10 22.97
N LEU A 23 10.80 -8.48 21.70
CA LEU A 23 10.82 -7.52 20.58
C LEU A 23 9.45 -6.88 20.33
N ILE A 24 8.36 -7.65 20.44
CA ILE A 24 7.04 -7.18 20.04
C ILE A 24 6.12 -6.77 21.20
N SER A 25 6.45 -7.13 22.44
CA SER A 25 5.65 -6.77 23.62
C SER A 25 5.49 -5.25 23.80
N GLN A 26 6.51 -4.47 23.46
CA GLN A 26 6.44 -3.00 23.47
C GLN A 26 5.38 -2.43 22.51
N TYR A 27 4.92 -3.22 21.55
CA TYR A 27 3.84 -2.88 20.60
C TYR A 27 2.49 -3.45 21.01
N GLY A 28 2.39 -3.96 22.26
CA GLY A 28 1.14 -4.44 22.86
C GLY A 28 0.77 -5.88 22.50
N TYR A 29 1.71 -6.69 22.00
CA TYR A 29 1.48 -8.12 21.77
C TYR A 29 1.79 -8.94 23.02
N ASN A 30 0.98 -9.96 23.29
CA ASN A 30 1.17 -10.89 24.39
C ASN A 30 1.97 -12.13 23.98
N ALA A 31 2.29 -13.00 24.95
CA ALA A 31 3.09 -14.21 24.71
C ALA A 31 2.39 -15.20 23.77
N VAL A 32 1.07 -15.36 23.88
CA VAL A 32 0.27 -16.24 23.01
C VAL A 32 0.35 -15.78 21.56
N GLN A 33 0.17 -14.50 21.31
CA GLN A 33 0.31 -13.93 19.96
C GLN A 33 1.73 -14.07 19.42
N SER A 34 2.74 -13.97 20.26
CA SER A 34 4.14 -14.21 19.87
C SER A 34 4.36 -15.65 19.39
N ASP A 35 3.77 -16.62 20.10
CA ASP A 35 3.84 -18.03 19.72
C ASP A 35 3.09 -18.29 18.40
N GLU A 36 1.87 -17.75 18.26
CA GLU A 36 1.10 -17.85 17.02
C GLU A 36 1.87 -17.27 15.80
N ILE A 37 2.56 -16.13 15.99
CA ILE A 37 3.38 -15.52 14.95
C ILE A 37 4.52 -16.41 14.51
N LEU A 38 5.23 -17.02 15.49
CA LEU A 38 6.33 -17.93 15.21
C LEU A 38 5.86 -19.20 14.49
N GLU A 39 4.75 -19.76 14.91
CA GLU A 39 4.22 -21.01 14.36
C GLU A 39 3.50 -20.84 13.03
N SER A 40 3.09 -19.61 12.70
CA SER A 40 2.35 -19.35 11.46
C SER A 40 3.24 -19.56 10.22
N GLU A 41 2.75 -20.34 9.28
CA GLU A 41 3.34 -20.51 7.95
C GLU A 41 2.66 -19.63 6.89
N SER A 42 1.54 -19.00 7.26
CA SER A 42 0.70 -18.25 6.33
C SER A 42 1.24 -16.85 6.05
N THR A 43 1.67 -16.59 4.83
CA THR A 43 1.96 -15.24 4.35
C THR A 43 0.67 -14.42 4.31
N GLY A 44 0.69 -13.23 4.90
CA GLY A 44 -0.46 -12.33 4.98
C GLY A 44 -1.36 -12.54 6.20
N ALA A 45 -1.02 -13.46 7.11
CA ALA A 45 -1.68 -13.56 8.42
C ALA A 45 -1.56 -12.24 9.18
N LEU A 46 -2.60 -11.89 9.95
CA LEU A 46 -2.70 -10.63 10.69
C LEU A 46 -2.90 -10.88 12.18
N TRP A 47 -2.13 -10.19 13.00
CA TRP A 47 -2.31 -10.12 14.45
C TRP A 47 -2.50 -8.65 14.84
N LYS A 48 -3.47 -8.40 15.72
CA LYS A 48 -3.78 -7.06 16.21
C LYS A 48 -3.51 -6.96 17.69
N SER A 49 -2.88 -5.86 18.10
CA SER A 49 -2.85 -5.38 19.48
C SER A 49 -3.77 -4.16 19.62
N ALA A 50 -3.80 -3.54 20.77
CA ALA A 50 -4.56 -2.31 20.99
C ALA A 50 -4.11 -1.13 20.09
N SER A 51 -2.83 -1.08 19.74
CA SER A 51 -2.22 0.06 19.02
C SER A 51 -1.52 -0.31 17.72
N HIS A 52 -1.26 -1.60 17.46
CA HIS A 52 -0.49 -2.06 16.31
C HIS A 52 -1.15 -3.24 15.61
N VAL A 53 -0.83 -3.37 14.34
CA VAL A 53 -1.14 -4.54 13.52
C VAL A 53 0.16 -5.12 12.98
N ALA A 54 0.30 -6.44 13.08
CA ALA A 54 1.41 -7.21 12.54
C ALA A 54 0.95 -8.08 11.38
N THR A 55 1.80 -8.27 10.39
CA THR A 55 1.59 -9.23 9.31
C THR A 55 2.87 -9.99 9.00
N LYS A 56 2.74 -11.30 8.78
CA LYS A 56 3.82 -12.10 8.23
C LYS A 56 3.83 -11.92 6.71
N TYR A 57 4.99 -11.59 6.17
CA TYR A 57 5.22 -11.46 4.74
C TYR A 57 6.52 -12.17 4.36
N HIS A 58 6.40 -13.36 3.81
CA HIS A 58 7.49 -14.30 3.66
C HIS A 58 8.20 -14.54 5.02
N ASP A 59 9.51 -14.37 5.07
CA ASP A 59 10.37 -14.51 6.26
C ASP A 59 10.38 -13.27 7.17
N LYS A 60 9.47 -12.31 6.94
CA LYS A 60 9.44 -11.02 7.66
C LYS A 60 8.17 -10.87 8.47
N LEU A 61 8.34 -10.32 9.67
CA LEU A 61 7.23 -9.78 10.45
C LEU A 61 7.25 -8.26 10.34
N ILE A 62 6.18 -7.69 9.84
CA ILE A 62 5.99 -6.24 9.69
C ILE A 62 4.98 -5.80 10.73
N VAL A 63 5.38 -4.92 11.63
CA VAL A 63 4.53 -4.34 12.69
C VAL A 63 4.34 -2.86 12.40
N LYS A 64 3.11 -2.41 12.30
CA LYS A 64 2.75 -0.99 12.05
C LYS A 64 1.69 -0.53 13.03
N ASN A 65 1.67 0.77 13.34
CA ASN A 65 0.57 1.37 14.11
C ASN A 65 -0.75 1.14 13.36
N ILE A 66 -1.79 0.85 14.13
CA ILE A 66 -3.17 0.93 13.64
C ILE A 66 -3.43 2.42 13.40
N CYS A 67 -3.18 2.88 12.18
CA CYS A 67 -3.53 4.23 11.79
C CYS A 67 -5.04 4.24 11.49
N SER A 68 -5.81 4.75 12.43
CA SER A 68 -7.26 4.96 12.29
C SER A 68 -7.59 6.18 11.41
N SER A 69 -6.62 6.73 10.69
CA SER A 69 -6.92 7.86 9.80
C SER A 69 -7.84 7.38 8.68
N GLU A 70 -9.11 7.65 8.85
CA GLU A 70 -10.02 7.70 7.73
C GLU A 70 -9.40 8.62 6.69
N PHE A 71 -9.21 8.12 5.49
CA PHE A 71 -8.77 8.93 4.37
C PHE A 71 -10.05 9.40 3.66
N ASP A 72 -10.35 10.68 3.80
CA ASP A 72 -11.44 11.29 3.08
C ASP A 72 -11.08 11.42 1.60
N ASP A 73 -12.04 11.13 0.73
CA ASP A 73 -11.87 11.27 -0.71
C ASP A 73 -11.59 12.75 -1.05
N ILE A 74 -10.51 13.01 -1.77
CA ILE A 74 -10.13 14.37 -2.18
C ILE A 74 -10.65 14.62 -3.59
N VAL A 75 -11.52 15.62 -3.71
CA VAL A 75 -12.07 16.04 -5.01
C VAL A 75 -11.23 17.19 -5.58
N ILE A 76 -10.78 17.02 -6.81
CA ILE A 76 -9.89 17.94 -7.52
C ILE A 76 -10.61 18.47 -8.76
N SER A 77 -10.90 19.76 -8.79
CA SER A 77 -11.71 20.40 -9.84
C SER A 77 -10.87 21.05 -10.95
N HIS A 78 -9.55 21.20 -10.76
CA HIS A 78 -8.66 21.88 -11.72
C HIS A 78 -7.21 21.41 -11.53
N SER A 79 -6.36 21.79 -12.46
CA SER A 79 -4.90 21.58 -12.33
C SER A 79 -4.33 22.44 -11.20
N GLY A 80 -3.31 21.93 -10.48
CA GLY A 80 -2.71 22.64 -9.36
C GLY A 80 -1.94 21.70 -8.43
N ILE A 81 -1.59 22.22 -7.27
CA ILE A 81 -0.90 21.49 -6.21
C ILE A 81 -1.88 21.28 -5.07
N PHE A 82 -2.04 20.02 -4.65
CA PHE A 82 -2.98 19.60 -3.62
C PHE A 82 -2.22 18.93 -2.49
N GLU A 83 -2.50 19.32 -1.27
CA GLU A 83 -1.95 18.64 -0.10
C GLU A 83 -2.68 17.31 0.11
N MET A 84 -1.87 16.28 0.25
CA MET A 84 -2.31 14.92 0.51
C MET A 84 -2.06 14.57 1.97
N TYR A 85 -2.60 13.45 2.39
CA TYR A 85 -2.35 12.90 3.72
C TYR A 85 -0.84 12.76 4.02
N ASN A 86 -0.44 13.05 5.27
CA ASN A 86 0.95 13.00 5.76
C ASN A 86 1.92 14.01 5.09
N GLY A 87 1.45 15.14 4.62
CA GLY A 87 2.31 16.18 4.04
C GLY A 87 2.82 15.87 2.64
N HIS A 88 2.35 14.77 2.01
CA HIS A 88 2.60 14.54 0.60
C HIS A 88 1.84 15.57 -0.24
N LYS A 89 2.36 15.86 -1.43
CA LYS A 89 1.72 16.77 -2.39
C LYS A 89 1.46 16.03 -3.70
N LEU A 90 0.29 16.26 -4.25
CA LEU A 90 -0.07 15.84 -5.60
C LEU A 90 -0.09 17.08 -6.49
N GLU A 91 0.75 17.11 -7.51
CA GLU A 91 0.75 18.14 -8.53
C GLU A 91 0.10 17.59 -9.81
N ILE A 92 -0.85 18.33 -10.34
CA ILE A 92 -1.49 18.05 -11.62
C ILE A 92 -1.25 19.23 -12.53
N SER A 93 -0.50 19.02 -13.60
CA SER A 93 -0.19 20.05 -14.58
C SER A 93 -0.41 19.56 -16.00
N LYS A 94 -0.80 20.47 -16.90
CA LYS A 94 -0.95 20.18 -18.32
C LYS A 94 0.29 20.66 -19.07
N GLN A 95 0.96 19.76 -19.76
CA GLN A 95 2.16 20.03 -20.53
C GLN A 95 1.89 19.89 -22.02
N LYS A 96 2.39 20.85 -22.83
CA LYS A 96 2.31 20.78 -24.29
C LYS A 96 3.43 19.92 -24.90
N LYS A 97 4.57 19.86 -24.22
CA LYS A 97 5.72 19.02 -24.58
C LYS A 97 6.14 18.25 -23.34
N VAL A 98 6.24 16.96 -23.45
CA VAL A 98 6.58 16.08 -22.33
C VAL A 98 7.97 15.52 -22.56
N LEU A 99 8.87 15.75 -21.60
CA LEU A 99 10.09 14.97 -21.44
C LEU A 99 9.79 13.86 -20.48
N PHE A 100 9.69 12.64 -20.97
CA PHE A 100 9.35 11.48 -20.14
C PHE A 100 10.47 11.17 -19.16
N GLU A 101 10.20 11.37 -17.88
CA GLU A 101 11.06 10.94 -16.80
C GLU A 101 10.57 9.61 -16.23
N LYS A 102 11.49 8.66 -16.05
CA LYS A 102 11.18 7.40 -15.38
C LYS A 102 11.23 7.60 -13.86
N SER A 103 10.12 7.96 -13.27
CA SER A 103 10.00 8.13 -11.82
C SER A 103 8.74 7.43 -11.32
N LYS A 104 8.82 6.79 -10.14
CA LYS A 104 7.63 6.18 -9.49
C LYS A 104 6.63 7.22 -8.98
N SER A 105 7.06 8.48 -8.89
CA SER A 105 6.24 9.58 -8.39
C SER A 105 5.67 10.46 -9.50
N ILE A 106 5.96 10.16 -10.76
CA ILE A 106 5.45 10.92 -11.91
C ILE A 106 4.73 9.96 -12.85
N GLU A 107 3.51 10.32 -13.21
CA GLU A 107 2.73 9.60 -14.22
C GLU A 107 2.30 10.55 -15.33
N TYR A 108 2.35 10.07 -16.58
CA TYR A 108 1.95 10.83 -17.75
C TYR A 108 0.66 10.23 -18.30
N ILE A 109 -0.38 11.04 -18.31
CA ILE A 109 -1.70 10.61 -18.71
C ILE A 109 -2.13 11.46 -19.90
N ASP A 110 -2.73 10.83 -20.92
CA ASP A 110 -3.32 11.54 -22.03
C ASP A 110 -4.39 12.52 -21.52
N GLY A 111 -4.18 13.82 -21.80
CA GLY A 111 -5.06 14.87 -21.31
C GLY A 111 -6.50 14.75 -21.81
N ASP A 112 -6.71 14.09 -22.94
CA ASP A 112 -8.05 13.88 -23.52
C ASP A 112 -8.83 12.80 -22.74
N LEU A 113 -8.14 11.96 -21.98
CA LEU A 113 -8.74 10.96 -21.08
C LEU A 113 -9.08 11.52 -19.70
N VAL A 114 -8.58 12.73 -19.37
CA VAL A 114 -8.75 13.35 -18.06
C VAL A 114 -9.98 14.24 -18.04
N GLN A 115 -10.96 13.89 -17.25
CA GLN A 115 -12.20 14.65 -17.08
C GLN A 115 -12.37 15.04 -15.62
N TYR A 116 -12.43 16.33 -15.35
CA TYR A 116 -12.70 16.86 -14.02
C TYR A 116 -14.18 16.71 -13.63
N PRO A 117 -14.50 16.61 -12.32
CA PRO A 117 -13.55 16.54 -11.22
C PRO A 117 -12.81 15.20 -11.17
N LEU A 118 -11.54 15.24 -10.74
CA LEU A 118 -10.79 14.04 -10.39
C LEU A 118 -11.03 13.71 -8.91
N THR A 119 -10.92 12.44 -8.57
CA THR A 119 -11.04 12.01 -7.18
C THR A 119 -9.84 11.18 -6.78
N VAL A 120 -9.17 11.56 -5.69
CA VAL A 120 -8.18 10.71 -5.04
C VAL A 120 -8.85 9.99 -3.90
N ARG A 121 -8.78 8.67 -3.90
CA ARG A 121 -9.38 7.83 -2.86
C ARG A 121 -8.54 6.59 -2.59
N ARG A 122 -8.84 5.91 -1.50
CA ARG A 122 -8.32 4.55 -1.32
C ARG A 122 -8.93 3.63 -2.36
N TRP A 123 -8.12 2.67 -2.83
CA TRP A 123 -8.67 1.63 -3.68
C TRP A 123 -9.66 0.77 -2.88
N LYS A 124 -10.62 0.18 -3.58
CA LYS A 124 -11.65 -0.69 -3.01
C LYS A 124 -11.59 -2.06 -3.65
N HIS A 125 -12.05 -3.07 -2.92
CA HIS A 125 -12.17 -4.41 -3.47
C HIS A 125 -13.09 -4.39 -4.71
N GLY A 126 -12.63 -5.01 -5.80
CA GLY A 126 -13.34 -4.96 -7.08
C GLY A 126 -12.84 -3.88 -8.05
N ASP A 127 -12.07 -2.90 -7.59
CA ASP A 127 -11.49 -1.88 -8.47
C ASP A 127 -10.64 -2.50 -9.57
N ARG A 128 -10.75 -1.92 -10.76
CA ARG A 128 -10.03 -2.34 -11.96
C ARG A 128 -9.47 -1.12 -12.68
N MET A 129 -8.32 -1.28 -13.32
CA MET A 129 -7.75 -0.30 -14.24
C MET A 129 -7.21 -0.98 -15.50
N CYS A 130 -6.93 -0.21 -16.52
CA CYS A 130 -6.27 -0.66 -17.74
C CYS A 130 -4.82 -0.18 -17.71
N PRO A 131 -3.85 -0.99 -17.24
CA PRO A 131 -2.45 -0.60 -17.23
C PRO A 131 -1.93 -0.34 -18.65
N LEU A 132 -0.97 0.57 -18.77
CA LEU A 132 -0.25 0.79 -20.02
C LEU A 132 0.39 -0.52 -20.49
N GLY A 133 0.30 -0.79 -21.80
CA GLY A 133 0.85 -2.01 -22.40
C GLY A 133 -0.09 -3.20 -22.44
N MET A 134 -1.22 -3.20 -21.74
CA MET A 134 -2.18 -4.32 -21.75
C MET A 134 -3.24 -4.26 -22.88
N LYS A 135 -3.02 -3.46 -23.90
CA LYS A 135 -3.89 -3.37 -25.11
C LYS A 135 -5.40 -3.22 -24.77
N GLY A 136 -5.71 -2.42 -23.74
CA GLY A 136 -7.09 -2.19 -23.29
C GLY A 136 -7.68 -3.24 -22.35
N ASN A 137 -6.95 -4.29 -22.00
CA ASN A 137 -7.42 -5.26 -21.02
C ASN A 137 -7.38 -4.68 -19.61
N SER A 138 -8.45 -4.87 -18.86
CA SER A 138 -8.52 -4.41 -17.49
C SER A 138 -7.96 -5.46 -16.52
N LYS A 139 -7.24 -5.01 -15.48
CA LYS A 139 -6.70 -5.84 -14.40
C LYS A 139 -7.24 -5.35 -13.07
N LYS A 140 -7.50 -6.25 -12.14
CA LYS A 140 -7.91 -5.88 -10.78
C LYS A 140 -6.76 -5.18 -10.07
N ILE A 141 -7.04 -4.10 -9.35
CA ILE A 141 -6.04 -3.40 -8.52
C ILE A 141 -5.41 -4.37 -7.51
N GLN A 142 -6.20 -5.24 -6.90
CA GLN A 142 -5.69 -6.27 -5.98
C GLN A 142 -4.60 -7.15 -6.61
N ASP A 143 -4.79 -7.56 -7.87
CA ASP A 143 -3.83 -8.42 -8.58
C ASP A 143 -2.56 -7.64 -8.92
N ILE A 144 -2.70 -6.37 -9.36
CA ILE A 144 -1.56 -5.48 -9.58
C ILE A 144 -0.72 -5.34 -8.30
N LEU A 145 -1.36 -5.03 -7.17
CA LEU A 145 -0.69 -4.89 -5.88
C LEU A 145 -0.02 -6.19 -5.41
N THR A 146 -0.55 -7.34 -5.81
CA THR A 146 0.02 -8.66 -5.51
C THR A 146 1.27 -8.90 -6.35
N ASP A 147 1.20 -8.63 -7.65
CA ASP A 147 2.32 -8.80 -8.58
C ASP A 147 3.49 -7.88 -8.21
N GLU A 148 3.20 -6.65 -7.77
CA GLU A 148 4.17 -5.69 -7.23
C GLU A 148 4.69 -6.07 -5.84
N LYS A 149 4.30 -7.23 -5.31
CA LYS A 149 4.73 -7.76 -4.01
C LYS A 149 4.48 -6.80 -2.84
N ILE A 150 3.42 -6.03 -2.93
CA ILE A 150 3.00 -5.12 -1.85
C ILE A 150 2.39 -5.95 -0.72
N ASN A 151 2.90 -5.78 0.51
CA ASN A 151 2.34 -6.48 1.67
C ASN A 151 0.93 -5.98 2.00
N ARG A 152 0.16 -6.79 2.74
CA ARG A 152 -1.24 -6.53 3.04
C ARG A 152 -1.49 -5.17 3.69
N LEU A 153 -0.65 -4.76 4.64
CA LEU A 153 -0.82 -3.49 5.37
C LEU A 153 -0.57 -2.27 4.48
N ASP A 154 0.32 -2.39 3.50
CA ASP A 154 0.59 -1.32 2.54
C ASP A 154 -0.46 -1.29 1.43
N LYS A 155 -1.00 -2.46 1.02
CA LYS A 155 -2.14 -2.51 0.09
C LYS A 155 -3.30 -1.65 0.57
N GLU A 156 -3.68 -1.75 1.84
CA GLU A 156 -4.80 -0.99 2.42
C GLU A 156 -4.60 0.54 2.38
N LYS A 157 -3.36 1.00 2.23
CA LYS A 157 -3.01 2.44 2.16
C LYS A 157 -2.84 2.97 0.75
N CYS A 158 -2.86 2.11 -0.27
CA CYS A 158 -2.70 2.54 -1.65
C CYS A 158 -3.84 3.44 -2.10
N LEU A 159 -3.48 4.49 -2.82
CA LEU A 159 -4.41 5.47 -3.35
C LEU A 159 -4.56 5.30 -4.86
N VAL A 160 -5.72 5.62 -5.36
CA VAL A 160 -6.03 5.68 -6.78
C VAL A 160 -6.51 7.09 -7.16
N LEU A 161 -6.10 7.55 -8.33
CA LEU A 161 -6.65 8.74 -8.95
C LEU A 161 -7.70 8.31 -9.97
N CYS A 162 -8.90 8.82 -9.79
CA CYS A 162 -10.03 8.54 -10.67
C CYS A 162 -10.38 9.76 -11.51
N SER A 163 -10.69 9.54 -12.79
CA SER A 163 -11.36 10.49 -13.66
C SER A 163 -12.79 9.99 -13.84
N ARG A 164 -13.76 10.63 -13.18
CA ARG A 164 -15.11 10.08 -12.98
C ARG A 164 -15.04 8.66 -12.39
N ASP A 165 -15.59 7.66 -13.09
CA ASP A 165 -15.65 6.28 -12.64
C ASP A 165 -14.42 5.44 -13.05
N LYS A 166 -13.49 6.02 -13.81
CA LYS A 166 -12.29 5.31 -14.31
C LYS A 166 -11.10 5.60 -13.44
N ILE A 167 -10.42 4.56 -12.97
CA ILE A 167 -9.11 4.68 -12.35
C ILE A 167 -8.09 4.91 -13.46
N ILE A 168 -7.40 6.06 -13.37
CA ILE A 168 -6.41 6.48 -14.35
C ILE A 168 -4.98 6.36 -13.82
N TRP A 169 -4.82 6.25 -12.49
CA TRP A 169 -3.50 6.07 -11.87
C TRP A 169 -3.62 5.33 -10.54
N LEU A 170 -2.75 4.34 -10.35
CA LEU A 170 -2.48 3.71 -9.06
C LEU A 170 -1.24 4.38 -8.47
N MET A 171 -1.46 5.27 -7.51
CA MET A 171 -0.44 6.20 -7.02
C MET A 171 0.70 5.48 -6.31
N ASN A 172 1.93 5.97 -6.52
CA ASN A 172 3.18 5.44 -5.93
C ASN A 172 3.53 4.00 -6.34
N ILE A 173 2.84 3.44 -7.31
CA ILE A 173 3.15 2.14 -7.90
C ILE A 173 3.39 2.35 -9.37
N ARG A 174 4.59 2.00 -9.81
CA ARG A 174 4.92 2.06 -11.22
C ARG A 174 4.37 0.81 -11.89
N LEU A 175 3.58 1.05 -12.91
CA LEU A 175 3.18 0.03 -13.87
C LEU A 175 4.12 0.20 -15.08
N ASP A 176 5.07 -0.71 -15.23
CA ASP A 176 5.95 -0.75 -16.39
C ASP A 176 5.21 -1.21 -17.64
#